data_63a68a5309e37d582ba982019962aa37
#
_entry.id   63a68a5309e37d582ba982019962aa37
#
_cell.length_a   1.000
_cell.length_b   1.000
_cell.length_c   1.000
_cell.angle_alpha   90.00
_cell.angle_beta   90.00
_cell.angle_gamma   90.00
#
_symmetry.space_group_name_H-M   'P 1'
#
loop_
_entity.id
_entity.type
_entity.pdbx_description
1 polymer ?
#
loop_
_entity_poly.entity_id
_entity_poly.type
_entity_poly.pdbx_seq_one_letter_code
_entity_poly.pdbx_strand_id
1 'polypeptide(L)'
;MRSVVRSQIQVLLPALVMAAGGACTGKVGSGTTPSGTGTGNGSGSGGNGGSITGSGTGGSVGSGTAGAGGDTILASCPTMVITPTPLRRLTRFEYANSVRYLLGVDSSPSNDLPADEVTEGFNNNAGVLTVSSLHAEKYVLVSEALAKSAVKNLATLTNSCNTTTKGEDACALDFANSFGRRAFRRPVTDQDRQILMTAYSAGRTGGSYSEGIEVMIRAALQSANFLYRLETTSASDPNAPLVPLSQYELATRLSYLIWSAGPDDALLDAAGRGELGDRAAVATKARAMLADPKARLAIDEFYNQWIGTSRLDIMTKSTTLFPSYSDSVRDAMKAETPALVEYVLWSGDRKLSTLLTSPTAFVSSTLAPIYGVSVPAGATTPQMTTLPAAQGRSGILTQASFLAVQAHPDQTSPVLRGKFVRTKLMCQSVPPPPMDVDITPPTITSAPTARERFTAHETAGTSCNSCHQMMDPIGFAFETFDALGQYRTTENGAMIDVSGQIVGTTDPALTGTFKGVRELATKLAASDTVRDCVATQWFRYAAGRTEEVPDGCSLTTMQDAFGAAGGDLGELVVAMTQTDAFWYRAPYTQ
;
A
#
# COMPACT_ATOMS: atom_id res chain seq x y z
N MET A 1 17.86 -34.24 28.22
CA MET A 1 18.81 -33.30 27.56
C MET A 1 18.20 -32.52 26.41
N ARG A 2 17.49 -33.14 25.41
CA ARG A 2 16.89 -32.39 24.27
C ARG A 2 15.86 -31.30 24.66
N SER A 3 15.07 -31.48 25.71
CA SER A 3 14.05 -30.52 26.14
C SER A 3 14.64 -29.29 26.87
N VAL A 4 15.74 -29.47 27.58
CA VAL A 4 16.42 -28.40 28.32
C VAL A 4 17.17 -27.46 27.35
N VAL A 5 17.78 -28.01 26.30
CA VAL A 5 18.45 -27.20 25.25
C VAL A 5 17.42 -26.37 24.46
N ARG A 6 16.23 -26.92 24.14
CA ARG A 6 15.14 -26.14 23.50
C ARG A 6 14.63 -24.99 24.37
N SER A 7 14.50 -25.21 25.68
CA SER A 7 14.08 -24.18 26.62
C SER A 7 15.12 -23.05 26.73
N GLN A 8 16.41 -23.39 26.70
CA GLN A 8 17.48 -22.39 26.76
C GLN A 8 17.61 -21.56 25.47
N ILE A 9 17.39 -22.16 24.31
CA ILE A 9 17.43 -21.44 23.03
C ILE A 9 16.24 -20.46 22.91
N GLN A 10 15.06 -20.83 23.40
CA GLN A 10 13.90 -19.93 23.42
C GLN A 10 14.09 -18.72 24.36
N VAL A 11 14.88 -18.87 25.42
CA VAL A 11 15.16 -17.77 26.37
C VAL A 11 16.32 -16.88 25.89
N LEU A 12 17.27 -17.44 25.14
CA LEU A 12 18.44 -16.67 24.65
C LEU A 12 18.14 -15.82 23.41
N LEU A 13 17.24 -16.24 22.52
CA LEU A 13 16.91 -15.47 21.32
C LEU A 13 16.23 -14.12 21.60
N PRO A 14 15.24 -14.01 22.49
CA PRO A 14 14.71 -12.70 22.89
C PRO A 14 15.74 -11.79 23.55
N ALA A 15 16.67 -12.35 24.32
CA ALA A 15 17.74 -11.59 24.95
C ALA A 15 18.77 -11.07 23.92
N LEU A 16 19.03 -11.82 22.85
CA LEU A 16 19.93 -11.39 21.77
C LEU A 16 19.32 -10.24 20.94
N VAL A 17 18.00 -10.25 20.72
CA VAL A 17 17.29 -9.16 20.04
C VAL A 17 17.28 -7.89 20.89
N MET A 18 17.19 -7.99 22.22
CA MET A 18 17.23 -6.84 23.11
C MET A 18 18.64 -6.24 23.28
N ALA A 19 19.69 -7.03 23.17
CA ALA A 19 21.07 -6.53 23.29
C ALA A 19 21.52 -5.71 22.05
N ALA A 20 20.91 -5.96 20.87
CA ALA A 20 21.15 -5.16 19.66
C ALA A 20 20.32 -3.85 19.61
N GLY A 21 19.31 -3.70 20.48
CA GLY A 21 18.39 -2.54 20.54
C GLY A 21 18.80 -1.45 21.54
N GLY A 22 19.99 -1.49 22.11
CA GLY A 22 20.45 -0.60 23.18
C GLY A 22 20.92 0.80 22.77
N ALA A 23 20.24 1.47 21.84
CA ALA A 23 20.57 2.86 21.49
C ALA A 23 19.38 3.71 21.03
N CYS A 24 18.19 3.58 21.61
CA CYS A 24 17.13 4.58 21.46
C CYS A 24 16.05 4.41 22.54
N THR A 25 16.28 4.88 23.76
CA THR A 25 15.22 5.08 24.77
C THR A 25 14.91 6.56 24.90
N GLY A 26 13.93 7.02 24.13
CA GLY A 26 13.24 8.28 24.40
C GLY A 26 12.34 8.10 25.63
N LYS A 27 12.57 8.90 26.70
CA LYS A 27 11.70 8.94 27.88
C LYS A 27 10.32 9.48 27.49
N VAL A 28 9.28 8.66 27.62
CA VAL A 28 7.89 9.12 27.66
C VAL A 28 7.59 9.53 29.10
N GLY A 29 7.35 10.81 29.33
CA GLY A 29 6.94 11.35 30.62
C GLY A 29 5.50 10.92 30.95
N SER A 30 5.32 10.24 32.07
CA SER A 30 4.04 9.89 32.64
C SER A 30 3.40 11.14 33.29
N GLY A 31 2.35 11.66 32.65
CA GLY A 31 1.48 12.65 33.27
C GLY A 31 0.37 11.97 34.07
N THR A 32 0.40 12.13 35.36
CA THR A 32 -0.66 11.70 36.29
C THR A 32 -1.85 12.66 36.22
N THR A 33 -3.03 12.11 36.06
CA THR A 33 -4.31 12.81 36.26
C THR A 33 -4.62 12.95 37.75
N PRO A 34 -5.16 14.10 38.19
CA PRO A 34 -5.97 14.14 39.40
C PRO A 34 -7.45 14.38 39.07
N SER A 35 -8.28 13.52 39.57
CA SER A 35 -9.72 13.71 39.70
C SER A 35 -10.03 14.73 40.79
N GLY A 36 -10.95 15.66 40.50
CA GLY A 36 -11.49 16.59 41.51
C GLY A 36 -12.83 17.11 41.06
N THR A 37 -13.86 16.66 41.77
CA THR A 37 -15.25 17.16 41.77
C THR A 37 -15.33 18.53 42.44
N GLY A 38 -16.14 19.46 41.90
CA GLY A 38 -16.46 20.70 42.59
C GLY A 38 -17.42 21.60 41.82
N THR A 39 -18.62 21.63 42.24
CA THR A 39 -19.74 22.53 41.89
C THR A 39 -19.50 23.97 42.36
N GLY A 40 -19.96 24.99 41.61
CA GLY A 40 -20.05 26.35 42.08
C GLY A 40 -20.44 27.40 41.08
N ASN A 41 -21.63 27.91 41.20
CA ASN A 41 -22.23 29.10 40.54
C ASN A 41 -21.51 30.41 40.89
N GLY A 42 -21.56 31.39 39.97
CA GLY A 42 -21.26 32.80 40.32
C GLY A 42 -21.20 33.74 39.15
N SER A 43 -22.23 34.52 38.99
CA SER A 43 -22.38 35.68 38.13
C SER A 43 -21.51 36.88 38.58
N GLY A 44 -21.12 37.76 37.62
CA GLY A 44 -20.60 39.07 37.99
C GLY A 44 -19.98 39.88 36.84
N SER A 45 -20.65 40.93 36.55
CA SER A 45 -20.51 41.98 35.55
C SER A 45 -19.25 42.86 35.68
N GLY A 46 -18.87 43.45 34.56
CA GLY A 46 -18.60 44.90 34.45
C GLY A 46 -17.17 45.38 34.37
N GLY A 47 -16.91 46.20 33.37
CA GLY A 47 -16.09 47.38 33.55
C GLY A 47 -14.94 47.66 32.59
N ASN A 48 -15.21 48.48 31.61
CA ASN A 48 -14.45 49.64 31.05
C ASN A 48 -12.91 49.64 30.87
N GLY A 49 -12.48 49.88 29.61
CA GLY A 49 -11.92 51.18 29.23
C GLY A 49 -10.41 51.24 29.08
N GLY A 50 -9.94 51.47 27.85
CA GLY A 50 -8.54 51.80 27.59
C GLY A 50 -8.22 51.88 26.10
N SER A 51 -8.39 53.08 25.51
CA SER A 51 -8.05 53.42 24.13
C SER A 51 -6.55 53.68 24.01
N ILE A 52 -5.87 53.01 23.06
CA ILE A 52 -4.59 53.55 22.53
C ILE A 52 -4.64 53.40 20.99
N THR A 53 -4.51 54.55 20.35
CA THR A 53 -4.39 54.76 18.92
C THR A 53 -3.02 54.30 18.39
N GLY A 54 -3.02 53.47 17.37
CA GLY A 54 -1.82 53.14 16.59
C GLY A 54 -2.21 52.83 15.15
N SER A 55 -1.84 53.72 14.24
CA SER A 55 -2.06 53.62 12.79
C SER A 55 -1.25 52.49 12.21
N GLY A 56 -1.90 51.54 11.53
CA GLY A 56 -1.25 50.49 10.74
C GLY A 56 -2.17 50.12 9.58
N THR A 57 -1.68 50.31 8.39
CA THR A 57 -2.26 50.12 7.07
C THR A 57 -3.03 48.80 6.94
N GLY A 58 -4.24 48.93 6.41
CA GLY A 58 -5.18 47.83 6.22
C GLY A 58 -4.73 46.77 5.24
N GLY A 59 -4.68 45.53 5.73
CA GLY A 59 -4.72 44.30 4.95
C GLY A 59 -6.13 43.71 5.08
N SER A 60 -6.82 43.63 3.97
CA SER A 60 -8.17 43.10 3.85
C SER A 60 -8.19 41.63 4.32
N VAL A 61 -8.92 41.34 5.39
CA VAL A 61 -9.20 39.96 5.83
C VAL A 61 -10.34 39.45 4.96
N GLY A 62 -10.00 38.68 3.92
CA GLY A 62 -10.97 37.94 3.16
C GLY A 62 -11.58 36.83 4.02
N SER A 63 -12.92 36.86 4.13
CA SER A 63 -13.72 35.79 4.70
C SER A 63 -13.41 34.45 4.01
N GLY A 64 -12.80 33.51 4.73
CA GLY A 64 -12.50 32.18 4.25
C GLY A 64 -13.77 31.40 3.99
N THR A 65 -14.12 31.24 2.74
CA THR A 65 -14.99 30.17 2.26
C THR A 65 -14.21 28.85 2.36
N ALA A 66 -14.72 27.88 3.14
CA ALA A 66 -14.26 26.50 3.12
C ALA A 66 -14.54 25.91 1.73
N GLY A 67 -13.55 25.84 0.89
CA GLY A 67 -13.64 25.29 -0.46
C GLY A 67 -12.26 24.90 -0.97
N ALA A 68 -12.14 23.67 -1.43
CA ALA A 68 -11.08 23.15 -2.29
C ALA A 68 -9.68 23.10 -1.69
N GLY A 69 -9.43 22.12 -0.83
CA GLY A 69 -8.07 21.65 -0.54
C GLY A 69 -7.53 20.79 -1.69
N GLY A 70 -7.13 21.40 -2.78
CA GLY A 70 -6.52 20.76 -3.94
C GLY A 70 -5.62 21.71 -4.70
N ASP A 71 -5.35 22.89 -4.13
CA ASP A 71 -4.61 23.92 -4.83
C ASP A 71 -3.17 24.08 -4.30
N THR A 72 -2.27 23.69 -5.17
CA THR A 72 -0.99 24.36 -5.44
C THR A 72 0.05 24.33 -4.33
N ILE A 73 0.74 23.20 -4.19
CA ILE A 73 2.14 23.25 -3.80
C ILE A 73 2.99 23.32 -5.09
N LEU A 74 2.76 24.31 -5.92
CA LEU A 74 3.62 24.70 -7.03
C LEU A 74 4.46 25.90 -6.61
N ALA A 75 5.19 25.79 -5.52
CA ALA A 75 6.31 26.68 -5.26
C ALA A 75 7.53 26.08 -5.97
N SER A 76 8.24 26.90 -6.78
CA SER A 76 9.59 26.57 -7.24
C SER A 76 10.34 25.84 -6.13
N CYS A 77 10.98 24.70 -6.42
CA CYS A 77 11.72 23.88 -5.45
C CYS A 77 13.06 24.55 -5.05
N PRO A 78 13.12 25.62 -4.25
CA PRO A 78 14.34 26.36 -3.99
C PRO A 78 15.21 25.74 -2.89
N THR A 79 14.67 24.83 -2.10
CA THR A 79 15.40 24.12 -1.05
C THR A 79 14.96 22.67 -1.01
N MET A 80 15.91 21.74 -1.15
CA MET A 80 15.67 20.32 -0.92
C MET A 80 15.31 20.11 0.55
N VAL A 81 14.05 19.84 0.84
CA VAL A 81 13.54 19.42 2.15
C VAL A 81 12.81 18.12 1.94
N ILE A 82 13.02 17.15 2.82
CA ILE A 82 12.36 15.84 2.76
C ILE A 82 11.69 15.58 4.10
N THR A 83 10.46 15.11 4.05
CA THR A 83 9.73 14.67 5.24
C THR A 83 10.45 13.51 5.92
N PRO A 84 10.68 13.58 7.23
CA PRO A 84 11.23 12.46 7.99
C PRO A 84 10.37 11.21 7.81
N THR A 85 10.98 10.10 7.48
CA THR A 85 10.29 8.81 7.37
C THR A 85 10.58 7.98 8.61
N PRO A 86 9.56 7.49 9.33
CA PRO A 86 9.76 6.56 10.43
C PRO A 86 10.47 5.29 9.98
N LEU A 87 11.11 4.59 10.92
CA LEU A 87 11.71 3.29 10.66
C LEU A 87 10.66 2.30 10.14
N ARG A 88 10.85 1.83 8.90
CA ARG A 88 9.86 1.01 8.20
C ARG A 88 10.10 -0.48 8.43
N ARG A 89 9.19 -1.15 9.15
CA ARG A 89 9.13 -2.60 9.25
C ARG A 89 8.64 -3.18 7.91
N LEU A 90 9.09 -4.39 7.57
CA LEU A 90 8.50 -5.15 6.47
C LEU A 90 7.03 -5.44 6.77
N THR A 91 6.16 -5.25 5.79
CA THR A 91 4.79 -5.78 5.86
C THR A 91 4.81 -7.31 5.84
N ARG A 92 3.70 -7.94 6.20
CA ARG A 92 3.55 -9.41 6.08
C ARG A 92 3.83 -9.88 4.65
N PHE A 93 3.36 -9.14 3.65
CA PHE A 93 3.59 -9.42 2.23
C PHE A 93 5.08 -9.27 1.86
N GLU A 94 5.74 -8.17 2.24
CA GLU A 94 7.17 -7.94 2.00
C GLU A 94 8.04 -9.00 2.71
N TYR A 95 7.67 -9.40 3.95
CA TYR A 95 8.33 -10.48 4.68
C TYR A 95 8.22 -11.81 3.93
N ALA A 96 7.00 -12.21 3.53
CA ALA A 96 6.75 -13.45 2.81
C ALA A 96 7.51 -13.51 1.47
N ASN A 97 7.52 -12.43 0.70
CA ASN A 97 8.27 -12.35 -0.55
C ASN A 97 9.78 -12.39 -0.32
N SER A 98 10.27 -11.65 0.68
CA SER A 98 11.70 -11.66 1.02
C SER A 98 12.18 -13.05 1.39
N VAL A 99 11.42 -13.79 2.20
CA VAL A 99 11.75 -15.17 2.58
C VAL A 99 11.70 -16.11 1.38
N ARG A 100 10.68 -15.99 0.53
CA ARG A 100 10.54 -16.81 -0.69
C ARG A 100 11.79 -16.73 -1.57
N TYR A 101 12.27 -15.53 -1.85
CA TYR A 101 13.45 -15.32 -2.70
C TYR A 101 14.78 -15.57 -1.97
N LEU A 102 14.83 -15.36 -0.65
CA LEU A 102 16.04 -15.57 0.15
C LEU A 102 16.34 -17.06 0.37
N LEU A 103 15.32 -17.85 0.67
CA LEU A 103 15.44 -19.25 1.08
C LEU A 103 14.98 -20.25 0.00
N GLY A 104 14.23 -19.79 -1.02
CA GLY A 104 13.67 -20.69 -2.06
C GLY A 104 12.62 -21.66 -1.52
N VAL A 105 11.87 -21.29 -0.47
CA VAL A 105 10.84 -22.12 0.17
C VAL A 105 9.45 -21.52 0.01
N ASP A 106 8.43 -22.36 0.26
CA ASP A 106 7.07 -21.87 0.45
C ASP A 106 7.01 -20.92 1.63
N SER A 107 6.52 -19.72 1.39
CA SER A 107 6.40 -18.65 2.38
C SER A 107 5.05 -18.63 3.10
N SER A 108 4.16 -19.60 2.84
CA SER A 108 2.82 -19.66 3.45
C SER A 108 2.82 -19.60 4.99
N PRO A 109 3.84 -20.11 5.74
CA PRO A 109 3.89 -19.88 7.18
C PRO A 109 3.87 -18.40 7.59
N SER A 110 4.28 -17.47 6.71
CA SER A 110 4.21 -16.02 6.97
C SER A 110 2.78 -15.50 7.09
N ASN A 111 1.77 -16.24 6.64
CA ASN A 111 0.36 -15.89 6.80
C ASN A 111 -0.10 -15.92 8.27
N ASP A 112 0.65 -16.59 9.15
CA ASP A 112 0.39 -16.61 10.59
C ASP A 112 0.85 -15.32 11.31
N LEU A 113 1.61 -14.45 10.63
CA LEU A 113 1.92 -13.12 11.15
C LEU A 113 0.63 -12.29 11.22
N PRO A 114 0.49 -11.42 12.24
CA PRO A 114 -0.64 -10.50 12.32
C PRO A 114 -0.79 -9.69 11.03
N ALA A 115 -2.03 -9.37 10.67
CA ALA A 115 -2.30 -8.48 9.54
C ALA A 115 -1.73 -7.09 9.82
N ASP A 116 -1.22 -6.45 8.76
CA ASP A 116 -0.72 -5.08 8.85
C ASP A 116 -1.90 -4.11 8.88
N GLU A 117 -1.76 -3.03 9.64
CA GLU A 117 -2.79 -2.00 9.75
C GLU A 117 -2.88 -1.18 8.45
N VAL A 118 -4.10 -0.90 8.01
CA VAL A 118 -4.37 -0.16 6.77
C VAL A 118 -4.65 1.31 7.09
N THR A 119 -3.84 2.21 6.53
CA THR A 119 -4.02 3.66 6.64
C THR A 119 -4.07 4.26 5.23
N GLU A 120 -5.05 5.11 4.96
CA GLU A 120 -5.27 5.73 3.64
C GLU A 120 -5.38 4.73 2.47
N GLY A 121 -5.75 3.48 2.79
CA GLY A 121 -5.92 2.39 1.82
C GLY A 121 -4.69 1.52 1.61
N PHE A 122 -3.55 1.84 2.24
CA PHE A 122 -2.31 1.06 2.16
C PHE A 122 -1.92 0.49 3.52
N ASN A 123 -1.38 -0.73 3.53
CA ASN A 123 -0.96 -1.46 4.72
C ASN A 123 0.54 -1.33 5.04
N ASN A 124 1.22 -0.41 4.36
CA ASN A 124 2.66 -0.25 4.44
C ASN A 124 3.11 1.09 5.06
N ASN A 125 2.19 1.81 5.72
CA ASN A 125 2.51 3.07 6.39
C ASN A 125 3.44 2.84 7.58
N ALA A 126 4.65 3.40 7.50
CA ALA A 126 5.70 3.22 8.51
C ALA A 126 5.29 3.70 9.92
N GLY A 127 4.42 4.71 10.01
CA GLY A 127 3.95 5.26 11.28
C GLY A 127 3.08 4.31 12.12
N VAL A 128 2.45 3.31 11.48
CA VAL A 128 1.56 2.34 12.15
C VAL A 128 2.11 0.91 12.17
N LEU A 129 3.18 0.63 11.43
CA LEU A 129 3.82 -0.69 11.36
C LEU A 129 4.65 -0.99 12.62
N THR A 130 4.00 -1.12 13.77
CA THR A 130 4.64 -1.45 15.05
C THR A 130 4.81 -2.96 15.23
N VAL A 131 5.68 -3.37 16.18
CA VAL A 131 5.84 -4.77 16.60
C VAL A 131 5.19 -4.93 17.98
N SER A 132 4.05 -5.62 18.01
CA SER A 132 3.40 -6.02 19.26
C SER A 132 4.02 -7.30 19.83
N SER A 133 3.67 -7.66 21.08
CA SER A 133 4.05 -8.94 21.68
C SER A 133 3.61 -10.14 20.83
N LEU A 134 2.43 -10.06 20.22
CA LEU A 134 1.95 -11.09 19.29
C LEU A 134 2.83 -11.18 18.03
N HIS A 135 3.27 -10.05 17.46
CA HIS A 135 4.22 -10.08 16.35
C HIS A 135 5.52 -10.79 16.75
N ALA A 136 6.07 -10.45 17.93
CA ALA A 136 7.31 -11.07 18.41
C ALA A 136 7.17 -12.59 18.57
N GLU A 137 6.07 -13.06 19.19
CA GLU A 137 5.77 -14.48 19.29
C GLU A 137 5.65 -15.16 17.93
N LYS A 138 4.89 -14.55 17.01
CA LYS A 138 4.67 -15.12 15.67
C LYS A 138 5.95 -15.14 14.82
N TYR A 139 6.83 -14.14 14.92
CA TYR A 139 8.13 -14.20 14.24
C TYR A 139 8.97 -15.38 14.69
N VAL A 140 8.92 -15.77 15.97
CA VAL A 140 9.62 -16.96 16.48
C VAL A 140 9.09 -18.22 15.79
N LEU A 141 7.76 -18.42 15.79
CA LEU A 141 7.13 -19.62 15.23
C LEU A 141 7.28 -19.70 13.71
N VAL A 142 7.05 -18.58 13.01
CA VAL A 142 7.14 -18.49 11.55
C VAL A 142 8.58 -18.72 11.09
N SER A 143 9.56 -18.07 11.71
CA SER A 143 10.97 -18.27 11.35
C SER A 143 11.44 -19.69 11.60
N GLU A 144 10.95 -20.37 12.64
CA GLU A 144 11.22 -21.79 12.89
C GLU A 144 10.67 -22.68 11.76
N ALA A 145 9.40 -22.49 11.38
CA ALA A 145 8.78 -23.27 10.30
C ALA A 145 9.52 -23.07 8.96
N LEU A 146 9.88 -21.84 8.63
CA LEU A 146 10.59 -21.49 7.40
C LEU A 146 12.02 -22.05 7.39
N ALA A 147 12.77 -21.91 8.49
CA ALA A 147 14.13 -22.43 8.59
C ALA A 147 14.16 -23.96 8.49
N LYS A 148 13.23 -24.66 9.18
CA LYS A 148 13.07 -26.12 9.05
C LYS A 148 12.75 -26.55 7.62
N SER A 149 12.00 -25.76 6.89
CA SER A 149 11.73 -26.03 5.47
C SER A 149 12.97 -25.80 4.61
N ALA A 150 13.72 -24.74 4.87
CA ALA A 150 14.91 -24.37 4.10
C ALA A 150 16.02 -25.43 4.21
N VAL A 151 16.30 -25.92 5.42
CA VAL A 151 17.38 -26.90 5.62
C VAL A 151 17.09 -28.29 5.04
N LYS A 152 15.87 -28.56 4.55
CA LYS A 152 15.59 -29.80 3.80
C LYS A 152 16.39 -29.85 2.49
N ASN A 153 16.73 -28.69 1.92
CA ASN A 153 17.54 -28.54 0.71
C ASN A 153 18.91 -27.90 1.06
N LEU A 154 19.56 -28.40 2.09
CA LEU A 154 20.77 -27.83 2.67
C LEU A 154 21.89 -27.62 1.63
N ALA A 155 22.09 -28.56 0.71
CA ALA A 155 23.11 -28.48 -0.33
C ALA A 155 22.91 -27.22 -1.20
N THR A 156 21.70 -27.01 -1.69
CA THR A 156 21.36 -25.82 -2.49
C THR A 156 21.51 -24.55 -1.65
N LEU A 157 21.03 -24.56 -0.41
CA LEU A 157 21.05 -23.44 0.49
C LEU A 157 22.48 -22.96 0.82
N THR A 158 23.42 -23.91 0.99
CA THR A 158 24.83 -23.66 1.34
C THR A 158 25.78 -23.73 0.12
N ASN A 159 25.26 -23.58 -1.10
CA ASN A 159 26.02 -23.67 -2.34
C ASN A 159 26.88 -24.95 -2.43
N SER A 160 26.33 -26.07 -1.98
CA SER A 160 27.00 -27.38 -1.98
C SER A 160 28.39 -27.37 -1.29
N CYS A 161 28.57 -26.54 -0.24
CA CYS A 161 29.82 -26.51 0.51
C CYS A 161 30.17 -27.89 1.04
N ASN A 162 31.37 -28.36 0.73
CA ASN A 162 31.84 -29.69 1.15
C ASN A 162 32.37 -29.63 2.59
N THR A 163 31.51 -30.02 3.53
CA THR A 163 31.84 -30.02 4.97
C THR A 163 32.93 -31.02 5.36
N THR A 164 33.14 -32.09 4.55
CA THR A 164 34.19 -33.07 4.80
C THR A 164 35.58 -32.51 4.53
N THR A 165 35.72 -31.73 3.45
CA THR A 165 37.03 -31.17 3.04
C THR A 165 37.30 -29.81 3.64
N LYS A 166 36.28 -28.96 3.78
CA LYS A 166 36.43 -27.58 4.29
C LYS A 166 36.18 -27.48 5.81
N GLY A 167 35.43 -28.41 6.37
CA GLY A 167 34.94 -28.36 7.73
C GLY A 167 33.57 -27.65 7.87
N GLU A 168 32.76 -28.12 8.82
CA GLU A 168 31.39 -27.61 9.04
C GLU A 168 31.39 -26.11 9.42
N ASP A 169 32.29 -25.69 10.32
CA ASP A 169 32.33 -24.29 10.78
C ASP A 169 32.75 -23.34 9.66
N ALA A 170 33.68 -23.75 8.79
CA ALA A 170 34.08 -22.95 7.64
C ALA A 170 32.94 -22.83 6.60
N CYS A 171 32.18 -23.92 6.36
CA CYS A 171 30.99 -23.87 5.53
C CYS A 171 29.88 -23.00 6.15
N ALA A 172 29.70 -23.06 7.47
CA ALA A 172 28.76 -22.20 8.18
C ALA A 172 29.13 -20.71 8.10
N LEU A 173 30.43 -20.40 8.14
CA LEU A 173 30.93 -19.03 7.98
C LEU A 173 30.70 -18.50 6.56
N ASP A 174 30.92 -19.32 5.52
CA ASP A 174 30.58 -18.95 4.14
C ASP A 174 29.09 -18.66 3.99
N PHE A 175 28.26 -19.54 4.57
CA PHE A 175 26.82 -19.36 4.57
C PHE A 175 26.42 -18.09 5.34
N ALA A 176 26.98 -17.82 6.52
CA ALA A 176 26.72 -16.59 7.27
C ALA A 176 27.03 -15.34 6.44
N ASN A 177 28.11 -15.34 5.66
CA ASN A 177 28.48 -14.22 4.80
C ASN A 177 27.53 -14.06 3.60
N SER A 178 27.24 -15.12 2.86
CA SER A 178 26.41 -15.07 1.66
C SER A 178 24.92 -14.86 1.98
N PHE A 179 24.40 -15.63 2.92
CA PHE A 179 23.02 -15.53 3.37
C PHE A 179 22.76 -14.21 4.10
N GLY A 180 23.67 -13.84 5.04
CA GLY A 180 23.57 -12.60 5.80
C GLY A 180 23.61 -11.35 4.90
N ARG A 181 24.45 -11.34 3.86
CA ARG A 181 24.49 -10.27 2.86
C ARG A 181 23.12 -10.05 2.21
N ARG A 182 22.45 -11.12 1.77
CA ARG A 182 21.12 -11.04 1.17
C ARG A 182 20.03 -10.70 2.20
N ALA A 183 20.07 -11.32 3.38
CA ALA A 183 19.10 -11.10 4.44
C ALA A 183 19.15 -9.66 4.98
N PHE A 184 20.35 -9.09 5.16
CA PHE A 184 20.57 -7.74 5.69
C PHE A 184 20.73 -6.68 4.59
N ARG A 185 20.72 -7.11 3.31
CA ARG A 185 20.72 -6.26 2.11
C ARG A 185 21.96 -5.35 2.01
N ARG A 186 23.06 -5.73 2.63
CA ARG A 186 24.36 -5.05 2.68
C ARG A 186 25.48 -6.02 3.03
N PRO A 187 26.76 -5.67 2.87
CA PRO A 187 27.86 -6.47 3.37
C PRO A 187 27.69 -6.78 4.87
N VAL A 188 28.01 -8.00 5.24
CA VAL A 188 27.96 -8.48 6.64
C VAL A 188 29.07 -7.84 7.43
N THR A 189 28.76 -7.19 8.55
CA THR A 189 29.75 -6.66 9.48
C THR A 189 30.33 -7.77 10.36
N ASP A 190 31.43 -7.49 11.08
CA ASP A 190 31.99 -8.45 12.04
C ASP A 190 30.99 -8.78 13.15
N GLN A 191 30.20 -7.82 13.59
CA GLN A 191 29.16 -8.03 14.60
C GLN A 191 28.05 -8.93 14.06
N ASP A 192 27.56 -8.69 12.83
CA ASP A 192 26.55 -9.56 12.19
C ASP A 192 27.06 -11.01 12.10
N ARG A 193 28.30 -11.17 11.66
CA ARG A 193 28.97 -12.47 11.52
C ARG A 193 29.07 -13.18 12.86
N GLN A 194 29.47 -12.45 13.91
CA GLN A 194 29.55 -12.98 15.26
C GLN A 194 28.19 -13.47 15.77
N ILE A 195 27.11 -12.69 15.56
CA ILE A 195 25.75 -13.05 15.96
C ILE A 195 25.29 -14.32 15.21
N LEU A 196 25.48 -14.36 13.89
CA LEU A 196 25.09 -15.51 13.07
C LEU A 196 25.85 -16.79 13.45
N MET A 197 27.17 -16.68 13.68
CA MET A 197 27.98 -17.82 14.10
C MET A 197 27.69 -18.25 15.54
N THR A 198 27.33 -17.35 16.43
CA THR A 198 26.85 -17.71 17.79
C THR A 198 25.55 -18.51 17.71
N ALA A 199 24.60 -18.08 16.85
CA ALA A 199 23.37 -18.81 16.62
C ALA A 199 23.63 -20.21 16.03
N TYR A 200 24.55 -20.30 15.05
CA TYR A 200 25.00 -21.58 14.50
C TYR A 200 25.57 -22.52 15.59
N SER A 201 26.49 -22.00 16.40
CA SER A 201 27.12 -22.79 17.47
C SER A 201 26.12 -23.27 18.51
N ALA A 202 25.10 -22.47 18.84
CA ALA A 202 24.02 -22.85 19.75
C ALA A 202 23.19 -24.01 19.17
N GLY A 203 22.85 -23.97 17.89
CA GLY A 203 22.14 -25.05 17.20
C GLY A 203 23.00 -26.31 16.98
N ARG A 204 24.33 -26.12 16.84
CA ARG A 204 25.30 -27.19 16.66
C ARG A 204 25.59 -27.95 17.97
N THR A 205 25.41 -27.30 19.13
CA THR A 205 25.68 -27.91 20.45
C THR A 205 24.70 -29.06 20.70
N GLY A 206 25.21 -30.30 20.63
CA GLY A 206 24.42 -31.52 20.74
C GLY A 206 23.51 -31.81 19.52
N GLY A 207 23.67 -31.06 18.44
CA GLY A 207 22.94 -31.17 17.19
C GLY A 207 23.84 -31.41 15.98
N SER A 208 23.25 -31.44 14.80
CA SER A 208 23.91 -31.60 13.50
C SER A 208 24.28 -30.26 12.87
N TYR A 209 25.09 -30.29 11.80
CA TYR A 209 25.38 -29.13 10.96
C TYR A 209 24.10 -28.45 10.45
N SER A 210 23.11 -29.25 10.02
CA SER A 210 21.81 -28.75 9.57
C SER A 210 21.05 -28.00 10.66
N GLU A 211 21.07 -28.48 11.91
CA GLU A 211 20.43 -27.80 13.05
C GLU A 211 21.16 -26.47 13.38
N GLY A 212 22.48 -26.43 13.21
CA GLY A 212 23.24 -25.19 13.33
C GLY A 212 22.81 -24.14 12.30
N ILE A 213 22.69 -24.54 11.03
CA ILE A 213 22.21 -23.65 9.94
C ILE A 213 20.75 -23.25 10.17
N GLU A 214 19.88 -24.15 10.63
CA GLU A 214 18.48 -23.82 10.98
C GLU A 214 18.42 -22.68 12.00
N VAL A 215 19.17 -22.79 13.10
CA VAL A 215 19.16 -21.77 14.17
C VAL A 215 19.75 -20.46 13.69
N MET A 216 20.78 -20.47 12.83
CA MET A 216 21.31 -19.26 12.18
C MET A 216 20.25 -18.53 11.35
N ILE A 217 19.49 -19.26 10.52
CA ILE A 217 18.39 -18.70 9.71
C ILE A 217 17.33 -18.10 10.62
N ARG A 218 16.91 -18.81 11.67
CA ARG A 218 15.92 -18.31 12.65
C ARG A 218 16.37 -17.00 13.28
N ALA A 219 17.63 -16.91 13.71
CA ALA A 219 18.19 -15.71 14.29
C ALA A 219 18.17 -14.52 13.30
N ALA A 220 18.55 -14.76 12.05
CA ALA A 220 18.55 -13.73 11.03
C ALA A 220 17.14 -13.22 10.74
N LEU A 221 16.15 -14.11 10.54
CA LEU A 221 14.77 -13.74 10.18
C LEU A 221 14.01 -12.98 11.28
N GLN A 222 14.49 -13.04 12.53
CA GLN A 222 13.96 -12.32 13.69
C GLN A 222 14.72 -11.03 14.00
N SER A 223 15.87 -10.81 13.35
CA SER A 223 16.72 -9.64 13.62
C SER A 223 16.12 -8.35 13.07
N ALA A 224 16.40 -7.22 13.73
CA ALA A 224 16.04 -5.89 13.23
C ALA A 224 16.63 -5.63 11.83
N ASN A 225 17.84 -6.15 11.53
CA ASN A 225 18.47 -6.04 10.22
C ASN A 225 17.65 -6.70 9.09
N PHE A 226 16.85 -7.72 9.40
CA PHE A 226 15.94 -8.35 8.44
C PHE A 226 14.56 -7.70 8.47
N LEU A 227 13.99 -7.51 9.66
CA LEU A 227 12.60 -7.07 9.84
C LEU A 227 12.36 -5.62 9.42
N TYR A 228 13.39 -4.77 9.42
CA TYR A 228 13.28 -3.36 9.09
C TYR A 228 14.13 -2.99 7.87
N ARG A 229 13.66 -2.00 7.14
CA ARG A 229 14.41 -1.37 6.04
C ARG A 229 15.28 -0.27 6.65
N LEU A 230 16.47 -0.69 7.15
CA LEU A 230 17.39 0.21 7.84
C LEU A 230 18.13 1.11 6.85
N GLU A 231 18.17 2.41 7.14
CA GLU A 231 18.92 3.43 6.41
C GLU A 231 19.85 4.11 7.40
N THR A 232 21.04 3.54 7.59
CA THR A 232 21.97 3.89 8.67
C THR A 232 23.14 4.74 8.21
N THR A 233 23.22 5.09 6.93
CA THR A 233 24.27 5.98 6.41
C THR A 233 24.27 7.30 7.17
N SER A 234 25.42 7.66 7.73
CA SER A 234 25.59 8.92 8.45
C SER A 234 25.79 10.08 7.47
N ALA A 235 25.29 11.25 7.82
CA ALA A 235 25.64 12.48 7.11
C ALA A 235 27.15 12.74 7.23
N SER A 236 27.77 13.18 6.15
CA SER A 236 29.16 13.65 6.18
C SER A 236 29.30 14.97 6.96
N ASP A 237 28.27 15.79 6.93
CA ASP A 237 28.10 17.01 7.74
C ASP A 237 26.95 16.78 8.73
N PRO A 238 27.17 16.88 10.04
CA PRO A 238 26.11 16.72 11.05
C PRO A 238 25.00 17.77 10.96
N ASN A 239 25.24 18.89 10.29
CA ASN A 239 24.25 19.94 10.05
C ASN A 239 23.59 19.85 8.66
N ALA A 240 23.90 18.82 7.86
CA ALA A 240 23.29 18.66 6.56
C ALA A 240 21.77 18.48 6.70
N PRO A 241 20.95 19.22 5.94
CA PRO A 241 19.50 19.09 5.99
C PRO A 241 19.03 17.76 5.40
N LEU A 242 19.88 17.07 4.62
CA LEU A 242 19.61 15.81 3.96
C LEU A 242 20.81 14.87 4.07
N VAL A 243 20.51 13.59 4.15
CA VAL A 243 21.49 12.51 4.15
C VAL A 243 21.34 11.72 2.86
N PRO A 244 22.34 11.70 1.96
CA PRO A 244 22.31 10.85 0.78
C PRO A 244 22.37 9.38 1.20
N LEU A 245 21.58 8.55 0.55
CA LEU A 245 21.58 7.11 0.81
C LEU A 245 22.81 6.44 0.21
N SER A 246 23.30 5.40 0.87
CA SER A 246 24.33 4.53 0.31
C SER A 246 23.79 3.72 -0.87
N GLN A 247 24.69 3.18 -1.69
CA GLN A 247 24.33 2.32 -2.82
C GLN A 247 23.47 1.10 -2.38
N TYR A 248 23.74 0.52 -1.22
CA TYR A 248 22.99 -0.61 -0.68
C TYR A 248 21.60 -0.21 -0.19
N GLU A 249 21.45 0.98 0.37
CA GLU A 249 20.15 1.53 0.77
C GLU A 249 19.31 1.89 -0.47
N LEU A 250 19.92 2.44 -1.52
CA LEU A 250 19.26 2.65 -2.82
C LEU A 250 18.83 1.32 -3.46
N ALA A 251 19.70 0.29 -3.44
CA ALA A 251 19.35 -1.05 -3.90
C ALA A 251 18.15 -1.64 -3.13
N THR A 252 18.11 -1.40 -1.82
CA THR A 252 17.01 -1.83 -0.95
C THR A 252 15.71 -1.09 -1.29
N ARG A 253 15.75 0.25 -1.42
CA ARG A 253 14.58 1.02 -1.84
C ARG A 253 14.04 0.57 -3.20
N LEU A 254 14.95 0.38 -4.16
CA LEU A 254 14.62 -0.05 -5.52
C LEU A 254 13.97 -1.43 -5.55
N SER A 255 14.55 -2.41 -4.84
CA SER A 255 14.03 -3.77 -4.82
C SER A 255 12.66 -3.88 -4.12
N TYR A 256 12.46 -3.18 -3.01
CA TYR A 256 11.15 -3.17 -2.35
C TYR A 256 10.09 -2.37 -3.11
N LEU A 257 10.47 -1.34 -3.86
CA LEU A 257 9.55 -0.60 -4.74
C LEU A 257 9.02 -1.51 -5.86
N ILE A 258 9.89 -2.29 -6.50
CA ILE A 258 9.55 -3.01 -7.74
C ILE A 258 9.26 -4.49 -7.52
N TRP A 259 9.88 -5.12 -6.52
CA TRP A 259 9.74 -6.56 -6.24
C TRP A 259 9.09 -6.87 -4.91
N SER A 260 8.86 -5.87 -4.04
CA SER A 260 8.41 -6.06 -2.64
C SER A 260 9.22 -7.13 -1.89
N ALA A 261 10.49 -7.24 -2.21
CA ALA A 261 11.45 -8.18 -1.63
C ALA A 261 12.84 -7.56 -1.56
N GLY A 262 13.74 -8.18 -0.80
CA GLY A 262 15.15 -7.76 -0.74
C GLY A 262 15.85 -7.86 -2.10
N PRO A 263 16.95 -7.08 -2.31
CA PRO A 263 17.74 -7.14 -3.52
C PRO A 263 18.38 -8.52 -3.71
N ASP A 264 18.45 -8.97 -4.97
CA ASP A 264 19.22 -10.16 -5.33
C ASP A 264 20.73 -9.87 -5.40
N ASP A 265 21.52 -10.93 -5.59
CA ASP A 265 22.97 -10.81 -5.64
C ASP A 265 23.44 -9.87 -6.75
N ALA A 266 22.77 -9.88 -7.92
CA ALA A 266 23.14 -9.01 -9.04
C ALA A 266 22.94 -7.53 -8.70
N LEU A 267 21.86 -7.17 -7.99
CA LEU A 267 21.62 -5.81 -7.57
C LEU A 267 22.53 -5.39 -6.41
N LEU A 268 22.83 -6.30 -5.47
CA LEU A 268 23.82 -6.05 -4.41
C LEU A 268 25.24 -5.88 -4.97
N ASP A 269 25.61 -6.65 -5.98
CA ASP A 269 26.90 -6.52 -6.65
C ASP A 269 27.01 -5.20 -7.41
N ALA A 270 25.94 -4.78 -8.10
CA ALA A 270 25.87 -3.47 -8.76
C ALA A 270 26.05 -2.34 -7.73
N ALA A 271 25.38 -2.44 -6.56
CA ALA A 271 25.57 -1.50 -5.47
C ALA A 271 27.02 -1.48 -4.96
N GLY A 272 27.64 -2.66 -4.81
CA GLY A 272 29.04 -2.79 -4.38
C GLY A 272 30.06 -2.18 -5.36
N ARG A 273 29.73 -2.17 -6.66
CA ARG A 273 30.55 -1.53 -7.69
C ARG A 273 30.24 -0.05 -7.92
N GLY A 274 29.27 0.52 -7.19
CA GLY A 274 28.88 1.93 -7.35
C GLY A 274 28.01 2.22 -8.58
N GLU A 275 27.40 1.20 -9.19
CA GLU A 275 26.59 1.32 -10.42
C GLU A 275 25.22 2.00 -10.22
N LEU A 276 24.83 2.25 -8.99
CA LEU A 276 23.62 3.01 -8.64
C LEU A 276 23.96 4.48 -8.30
N GLY A 277 25.07 5.02 -8.83
CA GLY A 277 25.62 6.31 -8.43
C GLY A 277 24.89 7.52 -9.00
N ASP A 278 24.08 7.36 -10.04
CA ASP A 278 23.31 8.44 -10.64
C ASP A 278 21.87 8.03 -10.98
N ARG A 279 21.02 9.05 -11.19
CA ARG A 279 19.57 8.86 -11.43
C ARG A 279 19.29 8.10 -12.73
N ALA A 280 20.09 8.31 -13.78
CA ALA A 280 19.90 7.66 -15.08
C ALA A 280 20.23 6.16 -15.02
N ALA A 281 21.29 5.79 -14.28
CA ALA A 281 21.64 4.40 -14.02
C ALA A 281 20.53 3.69 -13.23
N VAL A 282 20.00 4.32 -12.17
CA VAL A 282 18.90 3.79 -11.38
C VAL A 282 17.62 3.66 -12.23
N ALA A 283 17.28 4.64 -13.08
CA ALA A 283 16.14 4.54 -13.99
C ALA A 283 16.28 3.35 -14.96
N THR A 284 17.47 3.16 -15.52
CA THR A 284 17.76 2.03 -16.42
C THR A 284 17.58 0.70 -15.68
N LYS A 285 18.10 0.60 -14.46
CA LYS A 285 17.94 -0.59 -13.61
C LYS A 285 16.47 -0.81 -13.25
N ALA A 286 15.72 0.24 -12.89
CA ALA A 286 14.30 0.17 -12.59
C ALA A 286 13.48 -0.41 -13.75
N ARG A 287 13.72 0.07 -14.98
CA ARG A 287 13.04 -0.47 -16.18
C ARG A 287 13.37 -1.95 -16.40
N ALA A 288 14.63 -2.34 -16.23
CA ALA A 288 15.02 -3.75 -16.32
C ALA A 288 14.34 -4.61 -15.25
N MET A 289 14.23 -4.11 -14.01
CA MET A 289 13.57 -4.79 -12.91
C MET A 289 12.05 -4.88 -13.09
N LEU A 290 11.40 -3.89 -13.71
CA LEU A 290 9.98 -3.95 -14.06
C LEU A 290 9.69 -5.01 -15.14
N ALA A 291 10.65 -5.32 -15.99
CA ALA A 291 10.53 -6.41 -16.97
C ALA A 291 10.69 -7.81 -16.34
N ASP A 292 11.27 -7.91 -15.15
CA ASP A 292 11.42 -9.16 -14.42
C ASP A 292 10.04 -9.66 -13.90
N PRO A 293 9.71 -10.96 -14.03
CA PRO A 293 8.47 -11.53 -13.49
C PRO A 293 8.24 -11.26 -12.00
N LYS A 294 9.28 -11.04 -11.20
CA LYS A 294 9.16 -10.65 -9.78
C LYS A 294 8.35 -9.36 -9.58
N ALA A 295 8.36 -8.45 -10.56
CA ALA A 295 7.65 -7.18 -10.46
C ALA A 295 6.13 -7.35 -10.42
N ARG A 296 5.59 -8.41 -11.04
CA ARG A 296 4.14 -8.62 -11.13
C ARG A 296 3.46 -8.64 -9.77
N LEU A 297 3.99 -9.44 -8.84
CA LEU A 297 3.41 -9.56 -7.50
C LEU A 297 3.40 -8.23 -6.72
N ALA A 298 4.45 -7.42 -6.87
CA ALA A 298 4.56 -6.13 -6.18
C ALA A 298 3.60 -5.09 -6.78
N ILE A 299 3.48 -5.09 -8.09
CA ILE A 299 2.55 -4.21 -8.82
C ILE A 299 1.10 -4.60 -8.52
N ASP A 300 0.79 -5.90 -8.55
CA ASP A 300 -0.54 -6.41 -8.20
C ASP A 300 -0.94 -6.03 -6.76
N GLU A 301 0.00 -6.07 -5.82
CA GLU A 301 -0.24 -5.67 -4.44
C GLU A 301 -0.62 -4.19 -4.32
N PHE A 302 0.06 -3.29 -5.07
CA PHE A 302 -0.34 -1.89 -5.14
C PHE A 302 -1.77 -1.73 -5.66
N TYR A 303 -2.10 -2.36 -6.79
CA TYR A 303 -3.43 -2.21 -7.38
C TYR A 303 -4.53 -2.82 -6.50
N ASN A 304 -4.28 -3.98 -5.89
CA ASN A 304 -5.21 -4.61 -4.96
C ASN A 304 -5.55 -3.71 -3.76
N GLN A 305 -4.56 -3.01 -3.24
CA GLN A 305 -4.76 -2.08 -2.14
C GLN A 305 -5.41 -0.77 -2.62
N TRP A 306 -4.92 -0.17 -3.70
CA TRP A 306 -5.44 1.08 -4.25
C TRP A 306 -6.91 0.99 -4.65
N ILE A 307 -7.29 -0.08 -5.36
CA ILE A 307 -8.68 -0.34 -5.80
C ILE A 307 -9.55 -0.87 -4.63
N GLY A 308 -8.91 -1.40 -3.58
CA GLY A 308 -9.55 -1.93 -2.40
C GLY A 308 -10.02 -3.39 -2.54
N THR A 309 -9.55 -4.13 -3.55
CA THR A 309 -9.90 -5.55 -3.76
C THR A 309 -9.31 -6.46 -2.69
N SER A 310 -8.30 -6.03 -1.95
CA SER A 310 -7.81 -6.70 -0.73
C SER A 310 -8.92 -6.93 0.32
N ARG A 311 -10.01 -6.16 0.29
CA ARG A 311 -11.18 -6.34 1.18
C ARG A 311 -12.09 -7.52 0.79
N LEU A 312 -11.88 -8.14 -0.38
CA LEU A 312 -12.64 -9.34 -0.79
C LEU A 312 -12.54 -10.48 0.24
N ASP A 313 -11.43 -10.57 0.98
CA ASP A 313 -11.22 -11.60 2.01
C ASP A 313 -12.16 -11.50 3.22
N ILE A 314 -12.60 -10.27 3.53
CA ILE A 314 -13.45 -9.98 4.68
C ILE A 314 -14.87 -9.55 4.28
N MET A 315 -15.10 -9.41 2.96
CA MET A 315 -16.41 -9.00 2.43
C MET A 315 -17.44 -10.10 2.60
N THR A 316 -18.64 -9.71 3.01
CA THR A 316 -19.81 -10.60 3.06
C THR A 316 -20.89 -10.11 2.11
N LYS A 317 -21.70 -11.04 1.58
CA LYS A 317 -22.90 -10.74 0.78
C LYS A 317 -24.08 -11.53 1.30
N SER A 318 -25.27 -10.95 1.20
CA SER A 318 -26.52 -11.64 1.57
C SER A 318 -26.73 -12.85 0.65
N THR A 319 -26.73 -14.03 1.22
CA THR A 319 -26.98 -15.28 0.45
C THR A 319 -28.42 -15.37 -0.05
N THR A 320 -29.36 -14.65 0.55
CA THR A 320 -30.74 -14.55 0.09
C THR A 320 -30.86 -13.70 -1.17
N LEU A 321 -30.16 -12.54 -1.23
CA LEU A 321 -30.24 -11.62 -2.36
C LEU A 321 -29.25 -11.98 -3.46
N PHE A 322 -28.12 -12.56 -3.09
CA PHE A 322 -27.03 -12.96 -3.97
C PHE A 322 -26.67 -14.44 -3.79
N PRO A 323 -27.58 -15.38 -4.13
CA PRO A 323 -27.35 -16.81 -3.91
C PRO A 323 -26.20 -17.39 -4.75
N SER A 324 -25.77 -16.68 -5.79
CA SER A 324 -24.60 -17.05 -6.60
C SER A 324 -23.25 -16.69 -5.96
N TYR A 325 -23.23 -15.85 -4.91
CA TYR A 325 -21.99 -15.48 -4.24
C TYR A 325 -21.47 -16.64 -3.39
N SER A 326 -20.21 -16.98 -3.59
CA SER A 326 -19.51 -18.08 -2.91
C SER A 326 -18.03 -17.79 -2.79
N ASP A 327 -17.30 -18.61 -2.06
CA ASP A 327 -15.84 -18.53 -1.98
C ASP A 327 -15.18 -18.64 -3.36
N SER A 328 -15.70 -19.49 -4.24
CA SER A 328 -15.17 -19.61 -5.60
C SER A 328 -15.42 -18.35 -6.46
N VAL A 329 -16.54 -17.65 -6.27
CA VAL A 329 -16.79 -16.34 -6.90
C VAL A 329 -15.85 -15.28 -6.35
N ARG A 330 -15.67 -15.23 -5.03
CA ARG A 330 -14.71 -14.34 -4.38
C ARG A 330 -13.28 -14.55 -4.91
N ASP A 331 -12.83 -15.80 -4.98
CA ASP A 331 -11.47 -16.12 -5.44
C ASP A 331 -11.29 -15.82 -6.94
N ALA A 332 -12.34 -16.00 -7.74
CA ALA A 332 -12.34 -15.58 -9.13
C ALA A 332 -12.28 -14.03 -9.28
N MET A 333 -12.99 -13.27 -8.41
CA MET A 333 -12.89 -11.82 -8.35
C MET A 333 -11.48 -11.34 -7.97
N LYS A 334 -10.76 -12.05 -7.09
CA LYS A 334 -9.36 -11.72 -6.75
C LYS A 334 -8.43 -11.86 -7.94
N ALA A 335 -8.71 -12.75 -8.87
CA ALA A 335 -7.85 -13.03 -10.02
C ALA A 335 -8.06 -12.05 -11.20
N GLU A 336 -9.21 -11.38 -11.31
CA GLU A 336 -9.51 -10.57 -12.49
C GLU A 336 -8.76 -9.25 -12.55
N THR A 337 -8.54 -8.59 -11.40
CA THR A 337 -7.81 -7.30 -11.34
C THR A 337 -6.34 -7.48 -11.70
N PRO A 338 -5.58 -8.43 -11.09
CA PRO A 338 -4.23 -8.73 -11.53
C PRO A 338 -4.12 -9.04 -13.02
N ALA A 339 -5.04 -9.82 -13.57
CA ALA A 339 -5.02 -10.18 -14.99
C ALA A 339 -5.20 -8.96 -15.92
N LEU A 340 -6.07 -8.00 -15.57
CA LEU A 340 -6.20 -6.75 -16.33
C LEU A 340 -4.95 -5.88 -16.19
N VAL A 341 -4.41 -5.75 -14.98
CA VAL A 341 -3.18 -4.98 -14.72
C VAL A 341 -2.01 -5.58 -15.49
N GLU A 342 -1.83 -6.91 -15.44
CA GLU A 342 -0.79 -7.61 -16.20
C GLU A 342 -0.92 -7.36 -17.72
N TYR A 343 -2.14 -7.43 -18.23
CA TYR A 343 -2.40 -7.14 -19.64
C TYR A 343 -2.00 -5.71 -20.00
N VAL A 344 -2.45 -4.72 -19.24
CA VAL A 344 -2.16 -3.31 -19.54
C VAL A 344 -0.67 -3.01 -19.44
N LEU A 345 0.03 -3.46 -18.40
CA LEU A 345 1.40 -3.08 -18.12
C LEU A 345 2.45 -3.86 -18.93
N TRP A 346 2.21 -5.14 -19.26
CA TRP A 346 3.22 -5.99 -19.90
C TRP A 346 2.86 -6.49 -21.29
N SER A 347 1.56 -6.47 -21.66
CA SER A 347 1.11 -6.90 -22.98
C SER A 347 0.46 -5.78 -23.80
N GLY A 348 -0.02 -4.73 -23.12
CA GLY A 348 -0.71 -3.58 -23.71
C GLY A 348 0.17 -2.35 -23.86
N ASP A 349 -0.46 -1.18 -23.83
CA ASP A 349 0.16 0.12 -24.06
C ASP A 349 0.68 0.82 -22.80
N ARG A 350 0.50 0.20 -21.64
CA ARG A 350 0.85 0.68 -20.29
C ARG A 350 0.15 1.97 -19.86
N LYS A 351 -0.93 2.37 -20.53
CA LYS A 351 -1.57 3.66 -20.29
C LYS A 351 -2.62 3.60 -19.19
N LEU A 352 -2.62 4.64 -18.34
CA LEU A 352 -3.70 4.86 -17.36
C LEU A 352 -5.08 4.94 -18.05
N SER A 353 -5.13 5.59 -19.21
CA SER A 353 -6.38 5.69 -19.98
C SER A 353 -6.93 4.31 -20.35
N THR A 354 -6.07 3.39 -20.79
CA THR A 354 -6.47 2.01 -21.11
C THR A 354 -6.91 1.25 -19.86
N LEU A 355 -6.23 1.41 -18.72
CA LEU A 355 -6.64 0.82 -17.45
C LEU A 355 -8.07 1.26 -17.04
N LEU A 356 -8.42 2.53 -17.29
CA LEU A 356 -9.72 3.10 -16.92
C LEU A 356 -10.83 2.84 -17.96
N THR A 357 -10.47 2.69 -19.25
CA THR A 357 -11.48 2.69 -20.33
C THR A 357 -11.55 1.41 -21.17
N SER A 358 -10.68 0.43 -20.90
CA SER A 358 -10.66 -0.82 -21.68
C SER A 358 -12.02 -1.50 -21.72
N PRO A 359 -12.50 -1.89 -22.92
CA PRO A 359 -13.68 -2.75 -23.07
C PRO A 359 -13.34 -4.24 -22.82
N THR A 360 -12.08 -4.56 -22.59
CA THR A 360 -11.58 -5.92 -22.34
C THR A 360 -11.61 -6.23 -20.85
N ALA A 361 -12.06 -7.42 -20.50
CA ALA A 361 -11.98 -7.98 -19.16
C ALA A 361 -11.32 -9.37 -19.20
N PHE A 362 -10.94 -9.83 -18.02
CA PHE A 362 -10.36 -11.15 -17.82
C PHE A 362 -11.31 -11.97 -16.95
N VAL A 363 -12.04 -12.88 -17.58
CA VAL A 363 -13.21 -13.55 -16.99
C VAL A 363 -12.97 -15.06 -16.92
N SER A 364 -13.10 -15.66 -15.74
CA SER A 364 -13.14 -17.11 -15.56
C SER A 364 -14.55 -17.65 -15.80
N SER A 365 -14.68 -18.97 -15.96
CA SER A 365 -16.00 -19.60 -16.07
C SER A 365 -16.92 -19.33 -14.88
N THR A 366 -16.34 -19.10 -13.69
CA THR A 366 -17.06 -18.73 -12.46
C THR A 366 -17.65 -17.32 -12.53
N LEU A 367 -16.94 -16.35 -13.15
CA LEU A 367 -17.41 -14.96 -13.29
C LEU A 367 -18.25 -14.73 -14.56
N ALA A 368 -18.20 -15.64 -15.53
CA ALA A 368 -18.91 -15.49 -16.81
C ALA A 368 -20.41 -15.14 -16.67
N PRO A 369 -21.17 -15.75 -15.72
CA PRO A 369 -22.58 -15.37 -15.49
C PRO A 369 -22.76 -13.92 -15.02
N ILE A 370 -21.86 -13.39 -14.18
CA ILE A 370 -21.91 -12.01 -13.67
C ILE A 370 -21.66 -11.03 -14.81
N TYR A 371 -20.74 -11.37 -15.72
CA TYR A 371 -20.42 -10.54 -16.87
C TYR A 371 -21.40 -10.71 -18.05
N GLY A 372 -22.23 -11.75 -18.03
CA GLY A 372 -23.13 -12.08 -19.14
C GLY A 372 -22.35 -12.40 -20.42
N VAL A 373 -21.24 -13.12 -20.30
CA VAL A 373 -20.37 -13.54 -21.41
C VAL A 373 -20.15 -15.04 -21.41
N SER A 374 -19.68 -15.58 -22.54
CA SER A 374 -19.27 -16.97 -22.66
C SER A 374 -17.75 -17.09 -22.67
N VAL A 375 -17.23 -18.01 -21.89
CA VAL A 375 -15.82 -18.41 -21.87
C VAL A 375 -15.74 -19.94 -21.98
N PRO A 376 -14.58 -20.52 -22.28
CA PRO A 376 -14.44 -21.98 -22.31
C PRO A 376 -14.91 -22.63 -21.01
N ALA A 377 -15.69 -23.71 -21.13
CA ALA A 377 -16.20 -24.43 -19.96
C ALA A 377 -15.06 -24.94 -19.08
N GLY A 378 -15.16 -24.71 -17.76
CA GLY A 378 -14.15 -25.12 -16.79
C GLY A 378 -12.88 -24.26 -16.79
N ALA A 379 -12.84 -23.12 -17.52
CA ALA A 379 -11.72 -22.18 -17.44
C ALA A 379 -11.64 -21.57 -16.04
N THR A 380 -10.74 -22.05 -15.22
CA THR A 380 -10.49 -21.53 -13.85
C THR A 380 -9.61 -20.27 -13.86
N THR A 381 -8.70 -20.18 -14.84
CA THR A 381 -7.90 -18.97 -15.05
C THR A 381 -8.69 -17.92 -15.84
N PRO A 382 -8.52 -16.62 -15.54
CA PRO A 382 -9.16 -15.54 -16.28
C PRO A 382 -8.84 -15.58 -17.78
N GLN A 383 -9.86 -15.52 -18.63
CA GLN A 383 -9.76 -15.50 -20.08
C GLN A 383 -10.02 -14.09 -20.60
N MET A 384 -9.16 -13.60 -21.49
CA MET A 384 -9.35 -12.31 -22.14
C MET A 384 -10.65 -12.31 -22.94
N THR A 385 -11.56 -11.39 -22.65
CA THR A 385 -12.91 -11.34 -23.18
C THR A 385 -13.30 -9.90 -23.47
N THR A 386 -13.83 -9.64 -24.67
CA THR A 386 -14.45 -8.35 -25.00
C THR A 386 -15.86 -8.30 -24.44
N LEU A 387 -16.14 -7.27 -23.65
CA LEU A 387 -17.43 -7.12 -22.98
C LEU A 387 -18.51 -6.56 -23.91
N PRO A 388 -19.80 -6.93 -23.72
CA PRO A 388 -20.90 -6.39 -24.52
C PRO A 388 -20.98 -4.86 -24.43
N ALA A 389 -20.96 -4.18 -25.58
CA ALA A 389 -20.93 -2.72 -25.62
C ALA A 389 -22.15 -2.08 -24.94
N ALA A 390 -23.32 -2.76 -24.96
CA ALA A 390 -24.55 -2.29 -24.33
C ALA A 390 -24.47 -2.18 -22.81
N GLN A 391 -23.59 -2.95 -22.16
CA GLN A 391 -23.41 -2.88 -20.71
C GLN A 391 -22.67 -1.61 -20.26
N GLY A 392 -21.96 -0.92 -21.14
CA GLY A 392 -21.21 0.28 -20.81
C GLY A 392 -20.03 0.04 -19.84
N ARG A 393 -19.54 -1.20 -19.72
CA ARG A 393 -18.37 -1.49 -18.87
C ARG A 393 -17.13 -0.79 -19.37
N SER A 394 -16.24 -0.43 -18.45
CA SER A 394 -15.08 0.41 -18.73
C SER A 394 -13.96 0.12 -17.72
N GLY A 395 -12.94 -0.57 -18.16
CA GLY A 395 -11.71 -0.84 -17.40
C GLY A 395 -11.93 -1.37 -15.99
N ILE A 396 -10.98 -1.04 -15.14
CA ILE A 396 -10.89 -1.53 -13.76
C ILE A 396 -12.09 -1.12 -12.88
N LEU A 397 -12.74 0.03 -13.18
CA LEU A 397 -13.85 0.56 -12.39
C LEU A 397 -15.16 -0.23 -12.57
N THR A 398 -15.24 -1.12 -13.55
CA THR A 398 -16.42 -1.96 -13.77
C THR A 398 -16.15 -3.45 -13.59
N GLN A 399 -15.01 -3.79 -12.99
CA GLN A 399 -14.75 -5.16 -12.58
C GLN A 399 -15.72 -5.58 -11.47
N ALA A 400 -16.08 -6.86 -11.47
CA ALA A 400 -16.97 -7.43 -10.45
C ALA A 400 -16.36 -7.27 -9.05
N SER A 401 -15.04 -7.47 -8.92
CA SER A 401 -14.26 -7.26 -7.71
C SER A 401 -14.42 -5.83 -7.15
N PHE A 402 -14.19 -4.81 -7.99
CA PHE A 402 -14.34 -3.41 -7.59
C PHE A 402 -15.79 -3.09 -7.19
N LEU A 403 -16.77 -3.46 -8.03
CA LEU A 403 -18.17 -3.16 -7.78
C LEU A 403 -18.68 -3.85 -6.51
N ALA A 404 -18.20 -5.06 -6.22
CA ALA A 404 -18.59 -5.80 -5.04
C ALA A 404 -17.99 -5.21 -3.75
N VAL A 405 -16.72 -4.81 -3.73
CA VAL A 405 -16.11 -4.20 -2.53
C VAL A 405 -16.61 -2.78 -2.27
N GLN A 406 -17.15 -2.10 -3.30
CA GLN A 406 -17.76 -0.79 -3.18
C GLN A 406 -19.30 -0.87 -3.08
N ALA A 407 -19.81 -1.91 -2.43
CA ALA A 407 -21.23 -2.13 -2.19
C ALA A 407 -21.46 -2.71 -0.79
N HIS A 408 -22.67 -2.55 -0.28
CA HIS A 408 -23.11 -3.18 0.98
C HIS A 408 -23.35 -4.69 0.80
N PRO A 409 -23.55 -5.44 1.89
CA PRO A 409 -23.86 -6.86 1.79
C PRO A 409 -25.16 -7.16 1.03
N ASP A 410 -26.12 -6.25 1.04
CA ASP A 410 -27.48 -6.43 0.53
C ASP A 410 -27.86 -5.49 -0.64
N GLN A 411 -27.08 -4.43 -0.87
CA GLN A 411 -27.41 -3.42 -1.89
C GLN A 411 -26.16 -2.71 -2.44
N THR A 412 -26.31 -1.98 -3.52
CA THR A 412 -25.31 -1.08 -4.06
C THR A 412 -25.05 0.11 -3.13
N SER A 413 -23.94 0.79 -3.34
CA SER A 413 -23.63 2.02 -2.59
C SER A 413 -23.10 3.11 -3.52
N PRO A 414 -23.97 4.01 -4.01
CA PRO A 414 -23.52 5.19 -4.75
C PRO A 414 -22.48 6.00 -3.96
N VAL A 415 -22.68 6.13 -2.64
CA VAL A 415 -21.77 6.86 -1.73
C VAL A 415 -20.36 6.28 -1.77
N LEU A 416 -20.19 4.96 -1.57
CA LEU A 416 -18.87 4.32 -1.57
C LEU A 416 -18.19 4.42 -2.95
N ARG A 417 -18.94 4.20 -4.03
CA ARG A 417 -18.44 4.30 -5.41
C ARG A 417 -18.00 5.72 -5.75
N GLY A 418 -18.82 6.72 -5.39
CA GLY A 418 -18.50 8.13 -5.60
C GLY A 418 -17.35 8.62 -4.71
N LYS A 419 -17.33 8.22 -3.44
CA LYS A 419 -16.23 8.50 -2.52
C LYS A 419 -14.91 7.95 -3.04
N PHE A 420 -14.90 6.73 -3.58
CA PHE A 420 -13.71 6.15 -4.19
C PHE A 420 -13.15 7.03 -5.31
N VAL A 421 -14.00 7.46 -6.24
CA VAL A 421 -13.58 8.35 -7.33
C VAL A 421 -12.97 9.64 -6.77
N ARG A 422 -13.64 10.28 -5.82
CA ARG A 422 -13.14 11.52 -5.19
C ARG A 422 -11.81 11.32 -4.50
N THR A 423 -11.70 10.32 -3.62
CA THR A 423 -10.54 10.19 -2.74
C THR A 423 -9.37 9.45 -3.37
N LYS A 424 -9.62 8.50 -4.29
CA LYS A 424 -8.60 7.62 -4.84
C LYS A 424 -8.21 7.93 -6.28
N LEU A 425 -9.09 8.61 -7.03
CA LEU A 425 -8.81 9.02 -8.41
C LEU A 425 -8.64 10.53 -8.57
N MET A 426 -9.21 11.35 -7.66
CA MET A 426 -9.07 12.81 -7.72
C MET A 426 -8.26 13.37 -6.54
N CYS A 427 -7.85 12.56 -5.58
CA CYS A 427 -7.15 12.94 -4.34
C CYS A 427 -7.85 14.07 -3.56
N GLN A 428 -9.16 14.18 -3.69
CA GLN A 428 -9.96 15.16 -2.96
C GLN A 428 -10.43 14.55 -1.65
N SER A 429 -10.23 15.26 -0.54
CA SER A 429 -10.71 14.81 0.76
C SER A 429 -12.23 14.91 0.84
N VAL A 430 -12.86 13.91 1.43
CA VAL A 430 -14.26 13.94 1.84
C VAL A 430 -14.27 13.87 3.36
N PRO A 431 -14.81 14.89 4.05
CA PRO A 431 -14.86 14.88 5.50
C PRO A 431 -15.59 13.64 6.03
N PRO A 432 -15.22 13.11 7.20
CA PRO A 432 -16.00 12.06 7.85
C PRO A 432 -17.38 12.61 8.21
N PRO A 433 -18.41 11.74 8.26
CA PRO A 433 -19.72 12.16 8.74
C PRO A 433 -19.62 12.63 10.20
N PRO A 434 -20.44 13.64 10.61
CA PRO A 434 -20.55 14.03 12.02
C PRO A 434 -20.90 12.81 12.90
N MET A 435 -20.42 12.80 14.14
CA MET A 435 -20.58 11.64 15.04
C MET A 435 -22.02 11.36 15.45
N ASP A 436 -22.91 12.33 15.32
CA ASP A 436 -24.33 12.27 15.66
C ASP A 436 -25.24 11.93 14.47
N VAL A 437 -24.66 11.65 13.29
CA VAL A 437 -25.42 11.32 12.09
C VAL A 437 -25.54 9.80 11.96
N ASP A 438 -26.79 9.32 11.74
CA ASP A 438 -27.03 7.92 11.36
C ASP A 438 -26.48 7.66 9.95
N ILE A 439 -25.49 6.78 9.86
CA ILE A 439 -24.83 6.35 8.62
C ILE A 439 -25.41 5.05 8.06
N THR A 440 -26.48 4.53 8.65
CA THR A 440 -27.15 3.31 8.17
C THR A 440 -27.70 3.55 6.76
N PRO A 441 -27.39 2.70 5.78
CA PRO A 441 -27.95 2.87 4.43
C PRO A 441 -29.48 2.82 4.46
N PRO A 442 -30.16 3.59 3.57
CA PRO A 442 -31.60 3.49 3.42
C PRO A 442 -32.05 2.06 3.11
N THR A 443 -33.18 1.63 3.65
CA THR A 443 -33.68 0.28 3.40
C THR A 443 -34.01 0.08 1.92
N ILE A 444 -33.72 -1.12 1.39
CA ILE A 444 -33.95 -1.45 -0.04
C ILE A 444 -35.40 -1.35 -0.49
N THR A 445 -36.34 -1.31 0.45
CA THR A 445 -37.80 -1.21 0.22
C THR A 445 -38.33 0.21 0.34
N SER A 446 -37.51 1.21 0.73
CA SER A 446 -37.97 2.59 0.95
C SER A 446 -38.34 3.33 -0.34
N ALA A 447 -37.67 2.97 -1.46
CA ALA A 447 -37.99 3.46 -2.80
C ALA A 447 -37.45 2.49 -3.86
N PRO A 448 -37.98 2.52 -5.11
CA PRO A 448 -37.64 1.56 -6.15
C PRO A 448 -36.14 1.55 -6.52
N THR A 449 -35.55 2.71 -6.75
CA THR A 449 -34.15 2.80 -7.19
C THR A 449 -33.23 3.33 -6.09
N ALA A 450 -31.94 3.02 -6.18
CA ALA A 450 -30.94 3.57 -5.28
C ALA A 450 -30.95 5.11 -5.31
N ARG A 451 -31.04 5.74 -6.47
CA ARG A 451 -31.12 7.20 -6.59
C ARG A 451 -32.28 7.77 -5.76
N GLU A 452 -33.48 7.20 -5.88
CA GLU A 452 -34.65 7.65 -5.12
C GLU A 452 -34.48 7.43 -3.61
N ARG A 453 -33.85 6.35 -3.20
CA ARG A 453 -33.54 6.08 -1.77
C ARG A 453 -32.60 7.12 -1.18
N PHE A 454 -31.64 7.62 -1.97
CA PHE A 454 -30.65 8.59 -1.52
C PHE A 454 -31.07 10.06 -1.74
N THR A 455 -32.26 10.33 -2.29
CA THR A 455 -32.78 11.70 -2.53
C THR A 455 -32.78 12.57 -1.27
N ALA A 456 -33.04 11.99 -0.09
CA ALA A 456 -33.00 12.73 1.17
C ALA A 456 -31.60 13.32 1.46
N HIS A 457 -30.53 12.69 0.99
CA HIS A 457 -29.16 13.17 1.15
C HIS A 457 -28.83 14.33 0.21
N GLU A 458 -29.57 14.47 -0.90
CA GLU A 458 -29.38 15.54 -1.88
C GLU A 458 -30.20 16.80 -1.57
N THR A 459 -31.02 16.79 -0.50
CA THR A 459 -31.85 17.95 -0.13
C THR A 459 -30.99 19.15 0.25
N ALA A 460 -31.10 20.21 -0.51
CA ALA A 460 -30.34 21.44 -0.30
C ALA A 460 -30.58 22.02 1.09
N GLY A 461 -29.52 22.52 1.73
CA GLY A 461 -29.56 23.12 3.06
C GLY A 461 -29.46 22.13 4.23
N THR A 462 -29.35 20.85 3.97
CA THR A 462 -29.03 19.85 4.99
C THR A 462 -27.53 19.66 5.17
N SER A 463 -27.09 19.25 6.36
CA SER A 463 -25.68 18.90 6.63
C SER A 463 -25.20 17.71 5.76
N CYS A 464 -26.11 16.81 5.41
CA CYS A 464 -25.83 15.65 4.54
C CYS A 464 -25.46 16.08 3.12
N ASN A 465 -26.20 17.05 2.55
CA ASN A 465 -25.99 17.49 1.18
C ASN A 465 -24.59 18.03 0.91
N SER A 466 -23.95 18.67 1.90
CA SER A 466 -22.62 19.25 1.71
C SER A 466 -21.56 18.22 1.28
N CYS A 467 -21.67 16.97 1.72
CA CYS A 467 -20.78 15.87 1.33
C CYS A 467 -21.38 15.01 0.21
N HIS A 468 -22.67 14.68 0.28
CA HIS A 468 -23.31 13.75 -0.66
C HIS A 468 -23.39 14.31 -2.08
N GLN A 469 -23.63 15.62 -2.27
CA GLN A 469 -23.57 16.27 -3.60
C GLN A 469 -22.23 16.07 -4.33
N MET A 470 -21.15 15.82 -3.59
CA MET A 470 -19.83 15.54 -4.18
C MET A 470 -19.66 14.08 -4.59
N MET A 471 -20.37 13.15 -3.94
CA MET A 471 -20.16 11.71 -4.11
C MET A 471 -21.29 11.02 -4.89
N ASP A 472 -22.53 11.24 -4.49
CA ASP A 472 -23.69 10.48 -4.97
C ASP A 472 -23.92 10.64 -6.49
N PRO A 473 -23.82 11.86 -7.09
CA PRO A 473 -23.95 12.02 -8.53
C PRO A 473 -22.88 11.25 -9.34
N ILE A 474 -21.69 11.03 -8.76
CA ILE A 474 -20.65 10.20 -9.37
C ILE A 474 -21.03 8.73 -9.22
N GLY A 475 -21.47 8.33 -8.03
CA GLY A 475 -21.82 6.96 -7.71
C GLY A 475 -23.00 6.42 -8.51
N PHE A 476 -24.00 7.26 -8.82
CA PHE A 476 -25.15 6.84 -9.63
C PHE A 476 -24.78 6.38 -11.05
N ALA A 477 -23.63 6.81 -11.59
CA ALA A 477 -23.14 6.29 -12.87
C ALA A 477 -22.96 4.77 -12.89
N PHE A 478 -22.77 4.16 -11.73
CA PHE A 478 -22.48 2.74 -11.58
C PHE A 478 -23.74 1.88 -11.30
N GLU A 479 -24.93 2.46 -11.17
CA GLU A 479 -26.12 1.75 -10.68
C GLU A 479 -26.70 0.73 -11.66
N THR A 480 -26.28 0.76 -12.94
CA THR A 480 -26.53 -0.37 -13.87
C THR A 480 -25.76 -1.64 -13.48
N PHE A 481 -24.97 -1.62 -12.43
CA PHE A 481 -24.29 -2.79 -11.87
C PHE A 481 -24.73 -3.00 -10.42
N ASP A 482 -25.25 -4.19 -10.12
CA ASP A 482 -25.69 -4.57 -8.79
C ASP A 482 -24.51 -4.71 -7.80
N ALA A 483 -24.76 -5.22 -6.60
CA ALA A 483 -23.75 -5.38 -5.57
C ALA A 483 -22.76 -6.54 -5.80
N LEU A 484 -22.91 -7.33 -6.85
CA LEU A 484 -21.93 -8.30 -7.36
C LEU A 484 -21.30 -7.85 -8.68
N GLY A 485 -21.74 -6.72 -9.25
CA GLY A 485 -21.30 -6.25 -10.55
C GLY A 485 -22.06 -6.84 -11.74
N GLN A 486 -23.20 -7.52 -11.52
CA GLN A 486 -24.06 -7.97 -12.60
C GLN A 486 -24.80 -6.79 -13.24
N TYR A 487 -24.83 -6.76 -14.58
CA TYR A 487 -25.49 -5.68 -15.32
C TYR A 487 -27.01 -5.76 -15.22
N ARG A 488 -27.66 -4.61 -15.02
CA ARG A 488 -29.13 -4.43 -14.95
C ARG A 488 -29.53 -3.07 -15.51
N THR A 489 -30.73 -2.95 -16.03
CA THR A 489 -31.29 -1.67 -16.52
C THR A 489 -32.44 -1.17 -15.65
N THR A 490 -32.97 -2.05 -14.80
CA THR A 490 -34.07 -1.75 -13.87
C THR A 490 -33.72 -2.21 -12.46
N GLU A 491 -34.28 -1.55 -11.48
CA GLU A 491 -34.22 -1.95 -10.06
C GLU A 491 -35.67 -1.89 -9.51
N ASN A 492 -36.15 -2.99 -8.93
CA ASN A 492 -37.50 -3.14 -8.40
C ASN A 492 -38.60 -2.68 -9.39
N GLY A 493 -38.39 -2.96 -10.69
CA GLY A 493 -39.33 -2.61 -11.78
C GLY A 493 -39.23 -1.17 -12.32
N ALA A 494 -38.43 -0.30 -11.69
CA ALA A 494 -38.19 1.06 -12.18
C ALA A 494 -36.92 1.15 -13.04
N MET A 495 -36.91 2.04 -14.02
CA MET A 495 -35.73 2.30 -14.85
C MET A 495 -34.65 3.01 -14.03
N ILE A 496 -33.40 2.56 -14.17
CA ILE A 496 -32.25 3.16 -13.47
C ILE A 496 -31.78 4.41 -14.22
N ASP A 497 -31.76 5.55 -13.54
CA ASP A 497 -31.11 6.77 -14.02
C ASP A 497 -29.65 6.82 -13.60
N VAL A 498 -28.77 6.78 -14.60
CA VAL A 498 -27.28 6.80 -14.43
C VAL A 498 -26.67 8.16 -14.76
N SER A 499 -27.48 9.20 -14.89
CA SER A 499 -26.99 10.56 -15.11
C SER A 499 -26.20 11.05 -13.87
N GLY A 500 -25.16 11.82 -14.10
CA GLY A 500 -24.35 12.37 -13.03
C GLY A 500 -23.54 13.58 -13.46
N GLN A 501 -22.82 14.13 -12.50
CA GLN A 501 -21.89 15.24 -12.71
C GLN A 501 -20.77 15.22 -11.64
N ILE A 502 -19.64 15.81 -11.96
CA ILE A 502 -18.57 16.08 -10.99
C ILE A 502 -18.62 17.56 -10.64
N VAL A 503 -18.86 17.87 -9.37
CA VAL A 503 -18.88 19.23 -8.85
C VAL A 503 -17.57 19.51 -8.08
N GLY A 504 -17.23 20.79 -7.83
CA GLY A 504 -16.07 21.15 -7.03
C GLY A 504 -14.73 20.76 -7.69
N THR A 505 -14.64 20.91 -9.00
CA THR A 505 -13.41 20.74 -9.79
C THR A 505 -13.22 21.90 -10.74
N THR A 506 -11.96 22.29 -10.96
CA THR A 506 -11.56 23.28 -11.99
C THR A 506 -10.99 22.60 -13.24
N ASP A 507 -10.81 21.27 -13.21
CA ASP A 507 -10.30 20.50 -14.34
C ASP A 507 -11.36 20.45 -15.47
N PRO A 508 -11.07 21.03 -16.66
CA PRO A 508 -12.03 21.07 -17.77
C PRO A 508 -12.49 19.68 -18.24
N ALA A 509 -11.62 18.65 -18.12
CA ALA A 509 -11.96 17.29 -18.52
C ALA A 509 -13.07 16.68 -17.64
N LEU A 510 -13.13 17.10 -16.37
CA LEU A 510 -14.08 16.60 -15.38
C LEU A 510 -15.39 17.41 -15.33
N THR A 511 -15.42 18.62 -15.89
CA THR A 511 -16.63 19.47 -15.86
C THR A 511 -17.75 18.91 -16.70
N GLY A 512 -19.01 19.33 -16.37
CA GLY A 512 -20.22 18.93 -17.08
C GLY A 512 -20.78 17.58 -16.66
N THR A 513 -21.90 17.22 -17.28
CA THR A 513 -22.64 15.99 -17.01
C THR A 513 -22.04 14.79 -17.74
N PHE A 514 -22.43 13.59 -17.31
CA PHE A 514 -22.15 12.32 -17.96
C PHE A 514 -23.33 11.37 -17.77
N LYS A 515 -23.38 10.33 -18.59
CA LYS A 515 -24.40 9.28 -18.52
C LYS A 515 -23.74 7.90 -18.43
N GLY A 516 -23.74 7.35 -17.22
CA GLY A 516 -23.15 6.04 -16.91
C GLY A 516 -21.63 6.05 -16.79
N VAL A 517 -21.11 4.91 -16.36
CA VAL A 517 -19.71 4.77 -15.98
C VAL A 517 -18.73 4.88 -17.15
N ARG A 518 -19.14 4.56 -18.38
CA ARG A 518 -18.27 4.69 -19.55
C ARG A 518 -17.90 6.14 -19.85
N GLU A 519 -18.89 7.05 -19.82
CA GLU A 519 -18.63 8.47 -20.03
C GLU A 519 -17.83 9.05 -18.84
N LEU A 520 -18.16 8.64 -17.62
CA LEU A 520 -17.39 9.00 -16.43
C LEU A 520 -15.92 8.55 -16.58
N ALA A 521 -15.67 7.29 -16.94
CA ALA A 521 -14.32 6.77 -17.11
C ALA A 521 -13.53 7.49 -18.22
N THR A 522 -14.21 7.88 -19.30
CA THR A 522 -13.60 8.69 -20.37
C THR A 522 -13.16 10.06 -19.86
N LYS A 523 -13.99 10.73 -19.05
CA LYS A 523 -13.64 12.00 -18.40
C LYS A 523 -12.46 11.83 -17.44
N LEU A 524 -12.48 10.79 -16.59
CA LEU A 524 -11.40 10.50 -15.65
C LEU A 524 -10.08 10.20 -16.38
N ALA A 525 -10.13 9.45 -17.48
CA ALA A 525 -8.95 9.10 -18.27
C ALA A 525 -8.30 10.30 -19.00
N ALA A 526 -9.09 11.35 -19.28
CA ALA A 526 -8.62 12.57 -19.93
C ALA A 526 -8.17 13.66 -18.94
N SER A 527 -8.29 13.41 -17.65
CA SER A 527 -8.09 14.40 -16.58
C SER A 527 -6.64 14.43 -16.08
N ASP A 528 -6.04 15.61 -16.07
CA ASP A 528 -4.74 15.84 -15.45
C ASP A 528 -4.83 15.66 -13.92
N THR A 529 -5.92 16.12 -13.29
CA THR A 529 -6.16 15.89 -11.84
C THR A 529 -6.12 14.40 -11.49
N VAL A 530 -6.72 13.55 -12.32
CA VAL A 530 -6.71 12.10 -12.09
C VAL A 530 -5.32 11.51 -12.31
N ARG A 531 -4.63 11.92 -13.36
CA ARG A 531 -3.24 11.50 -13.63
C ARG A 531 -2.34 11.83 -12.44
N ASP A 532 -2.40 13.06 -11.97
CA ASP A 532 -1.56 13.55 -10.88
C ASP A 532 -1.91 12.91 -9.54
N CYS A 533 -3.19 12.59 -9.33
CA CYS A 533 -3.61 11.81 -8.17
C CYS A 533 -3.07 10.38 -8.21
N VAL A 534 -3.05 9.72 -9.36
CA VAL A 534 -2.46 8.38 -9.49
C VAL A 534 -0.96 8.41 -9.15
N ALA A 535 -0.24 9.45 -9.58
CA ALA A 535 1.14 9.66 -9.16
C ALA A 535 1.27 9.83 -7.63
N THR A 536 0.36 10.58 -7.02
CA THR A 536 0.30 10.75 -5.56
C THR A 536 0.03 9.43 -4.83
N GLN A 537 -0.87 8.57 -5.33
CA GLN A 537 -1.13 7.25 -4.74
C GLN A 537 0.12 6.36 -4.81
N TRP A 538 0.86 6.37 -5.94
CA TRP A 538 2.13 5.67 -6.05
C TRP A 538 3.20 6.21 -5.10
N PHE A 539 3.28 7.53 -4.94
CA PHE A 539 4.17 8.15 -3.94
C PHE A 539 3.86 7.65 -2.53
N ARG A 540 2.59 7.69 -2.10
CA ARG A 540 2.15 7.21 -0.79
C ARG A 540 2.55 5.76 -0.53
N TYR A 541 2.32 4.90 -1.52
CA TYR A 541 2.70 3.49 -1.45
C TYR A 541 4.22 3.30 -1.39
N ALA A 542 4.98 3.96 -2.26
CA ALA A 542 6.43 3.85 -2.32
C ALA A 542 7.11 4.41 -1.07
N ALA A 543 6.69 5.60 -0.63
CA ALA A 543 7.22 6.27 0.56
C ALA A 543 6.78 5.58 1.87
N GLY A 544 5.66 4.83 1.85
CA GLY A 544 5.08 4.20 3.04
C GLY A 544 4.53 5.22 4.05
N ARG A 545 4.01 6.33 3.55
CA ARG A 545 3.37 7.40 4.31
C ARG A 545 2.57 8.32 3.38
N THR A 546 1.72 9.15 3.96
CA THR A 546 1.10 10.26 3.22
C THR A 546 2.15 11.33 2.89
N GLU A 547 1.88 12.07 1.83
CA GLU A 547 2.66 13.24 1.46
C GLU A 547 2.48 14.39 2.44
N GLU A 548 3.54 15.18 2.60
CA GLU A 548 3.54 16.41 3.35
C GLU A 548 4.08 17.55 2.47
N VAL A 549 3.99 18.80 2.96
CA VAL A 549 4.44 19.98 2.21
C VAL A 549 5.86 19.84 1.61
N PRO A 550 6.85 19.27 2.33
CA PRO A 550 8.20 19.11 1.78
C PRO A 550 8.28 18.14 0.59
N ASP A 551 7.29 17.27 0.40
CA ASP A 551 7.28 16.29 -0.70
C ASP A 551 6.83 16.88 -2.04
N GLY A 552 6.37 18.13 -2.07
CA GLY A 552 5.81 18.78 -3.26
C GLY A 552 6.70 18.68 -4.49
N CYS A 553 8.03 18.87 -4.34
CA CYS A 553 8.99 18.74 -5.44
C CYS A 553 9.07 17.30 -5.98
N SER A 554 9.07 16.31 -5.10
CA SER A 554 9.08 14.91 -5.50
C SER A 554 7.79 14.53 -6.23
N LEU A 555 6.64 15.02 -5.76
CA LEU A 555 5.35 14.83 -6.41
C LEU A 555 5.32 15.48 -7.79
N THR A 556 5.73 16.74 -7.92
CA THR A 556 5.82 17.44 -9.22
C THR A 556 6.72 16.67 -10.19
N THR A 557 7.89 16.19 -9.75
CA THR A 557 8.78 15.37 -10.59
C THR A 557 8.07 14.13 -11.13
N MET A 558 7.27 13.44 -10.29
CA MET A 558 6.53 12.25 -10.72
C MET A 558 5.38 12.60 -11.67
N GLN A 559 4.62 13.66 -11.37
CA GLN A 559 3.47 14.11 -12.17
C GLN A 559 3.91 14.58 -13.56
N ASP A 560 4.98 15.39 -13.64
CA ASP A 560 5.54 15.87 -14.90
C ASP A 560 6.08 14.71 -15.76
N ALA A 561 6.84 13.79 -15.15
CA ALA A 561 7.37 12.63 -15.85
C ALA A 561 6.24 11.71 -16.35
N PHE A 562 5.21 11.50 -15.54
CA PHE A 562 4.04 10.69 -15.90
C PHE A 562 3.24 11.34 -17.03
N GLY A 563 3.05 12.67 -16.99
CA GLY A 563 2.43 13.45 -18.05
C GLY A 563 3.22 13.40 -19.35
N ALA A 564 4.55 13.66 -19.28
CA ALA A 564 5.45 13.60 -20.43
C ALA A 564 5.50 12.20 -21.08
N ALA A 565 5.35 11.13 -20.28
CA ALA A 565 5.24 9.75 -20.77
C ALA A 565 3.82 9.42 -21.32
N GLY A 566 2.89 10.39 -21.37
CA GLY A 566 1.53 10.21 -21.84
C GLY A 566 0.74 9.21 -20.98
N GLY A 567 0.93 9.22 -19.67
CA GLY A 567 0.24 8.35 -18.74
C GLY A 567 0.75 6.90 -18.72
N ASP A 568 2.03 6.65 -19.03
CA ASP A 568 2.64 5.32 -18.95
C ASP A 568 2.89 4.92 -17.50
N LEU A 569 2.17 3.91 -17.01
CA LEU A 569 2.18 3.43 -15.62
C LEU A 569 3.54 2.82 -15.23
N GLY A 570 4.28 2.25 -16.15
CA GLY A 570 5.64 1.76 -15.89
C GLY A 570 6.63 2.91 -15.69
N GLU A 571 6.56 3.95 -16.54
CA GLU A 571 7.37 5.15 -16.39
C GLU A 571 7.03 5.94 -15.12
N LEU A 572 5.78 5.87 -14.63
CA LEU A 572 5.42 6.43 -13.33
C LEU A 572 6.19 5.77 -12.17
N VAL A 573 6.33 4.43 -12.18
CA VAL A 573 7.14 3.73 -11.16
C VAL A 573 8.62 4.13 -11.29
N VAL A 574 9.13 4.28 -12.51
CA VAL A 574 10.50 4.77 -12.74
C VAL A 574 10.66 6.21 -12.25
N ALA A 575 9.65 7.07 -12.45
CA ALA A 575 9.68 8.47 -12.02
C ALA A 575 9.88 8.61 -10.50
N MET A 576 9.32 7.70 -9.68
CA MET A 576 9.59 7.68 -8.23
C MET A 576 11.08 7.57 -7.93
N THR A 577 11.84 6.80 -8.72
CA THR A 577 13.29 6.64 -8.52
C THR A 577 14.10 7.90 -8.89
N GLN A 578 13.46 8.89 -9.49
CA GLN A 578 14.07 10.16 -9.90
C GLN A 578 13.84 11.28 -8.87
N THR A 579 13.04 11.03 -7.85
CA THR A 579 12.68 12.01 -6.82
C THR A 579 13.76 12.15 -5.75
N ASP A 580 13.83 13.32 -5.11
CA ASP A 580 14.70 13.51 -3.94
C ASP A 580 14.28 12.62 -2.77
N ALA A 581 12.98 12.39 -2.59
CA ALA A 581 12.45 11.47 -1.59
C ALA A 581 12.97 10.01 -1.77
N PHE A 582 13.41 9.63 -2.97
CA PHE A 582 14.03 8.32 -3.22
C PHE A 582 15.54 8.30 -2.93
N TRP A 583 16.25 9.41 -3.14
CA TRP A 583 17.72 9.49 -3.05
C TRP A 583 18.25 9.89 -1.69
N TYR A 584 17.43 10.57 -0.90
CA TYR A 584 17.84 11.15 0.37
C TYR A 584 16.88 10.73 1.48
N ARG A 585 17.31 10.92 2.70
CA ARG A 585 16.46 10.92 3.90
C ARG A 585 16.72 12.16 4.75
N ALA A 586 15.79 12.51 5.58
CA ALA A 586 16.03 13.49 6.63
C ALA A 586 17.03 12.95 7.67
N PRO A 587 17.83 13.80 8.31
CA PRO A 587 18.64 13.40 9.46
C PRO A 587 17.74 12.80 10.56
N TYR A 588 18.25 11.80 11.28
CA TYR A 588 17.57 11.37 12.50
C TYR A 588 17.74 12.45 13.56
N THR A 589 16.64 12.96 14.11
CA THR A 589 16.67 13.81 15.28
C THR A 589 17.10 12.98 16.47
N GLN A 590 18.18 13.41 17.16
CA GLN A 590 18.68 12.77 18.39
C GLN A 590 17.71 12.98 19.56
#